data_e28d7fb1e946014b7d8f6109b456fce5
#
_entry.id   e28d7fb1e946014b7d8f6109b456fce5
#
_cell.length_a   1.000
_cell.length_b   1.000
_cell.length_c   1.000
_cell.angle_alpha   90.00
_cell.angle_beta   90.00
_cell.angle_gamma   90.00
#
_symmetry.space_group_name_H-M   'P 1'
#
loop_
_entity.id
_entity.type
_entity.pdbx_description
1 polymer ?
#
loop_
_entity_poly.entity_id
_entity_poly.type
_entity_poly.pdbx_seq_one_letter_code
_entity_poly.pdbx_strand_id
1 'polypeptide(L)'
;MSKVTAVISAFNEANNIEMCLKSLSFADEIIVVDNSSSDKTSEIAKKYTKKVFVQKNNPNLIDLQKNFGFEKASSEWILSIDADEEVSKELAAEIKATIKKTTNVDGYWIPRKNIIFGKFIEHTGWYPDPQLRLFRKGKGKFINAHVHESIELDGESAYLKEHLIHHHYKTIAEFMGKTINIYAPNEAQNYLDKGYQLSYFDAIRFPLNEFISRFFARKGYEDGFHGLMLSLLMAFYHFIIFALLWEKQGFREHDKGDFLEETEKEFKKAGKEIIYWMSKEKLERIKNPFQRNLQKISDRVHGL
;
A
#
# COMPACT_ATOMS: atom_id res chain seq x y z
N MET A 1 -29.24 -16.51 10.01
CA MET A 1 -28.56 -15.81 8.87
C MET A 1 -27.23 -15.33 9.37
N SER A 2 -26.15 -15.61 8.63
CA SER A 2 -24.82 -15.11 8.99
C SER A 2 -24.79 -13.60 9.02
N LYS A 3 -24.15 -13.03 10.04
CA LYS A 3 -24.06 -11.59 10.31
C LYS A 3 -22.62 -11.13 10.17
N VAL A 4 -22.43 -9.85 9.86
CA VAL A 4 -21.13 -9.21 9.75
C VAL A 4 -21.02 -8.00 10.68
N THR A 5 -19.92 -7.95 11.43
CA THR A 5 -19.49 -6.78 12.19
C THR A 5 -18.41 -6.05 11.41
N ALA A 6 -18.63 -4.79 11.08
CA ALA A 6 -17.57 -3.90 10.60
C ALA A 6 -16.78 -3.34 11.78
N VAL A 7 -15.47 -3.50 11.76
CA VAL A 7 -14.55 -3.00 12.78
C VAL A 7 -13.62 -1.98 12.16
N ILE A 8 -13.69 -0.74 12.66
CA ILE A 8 -12.89 0.39 12.21
C ILE A 8 -11.90 0.76 13.31
N SER A 9 -10.60 0.87 12.96
CA SER A 9 -9.59 1.49 13.83
C SER A 9 -9.29 2.89 13.30
N ALA A 10 -9.29 3.89 14.18
CA ALA A 10 -9.14 5.28 13.79
C ALA A 10 -8.22 6.05 14.75
N PHE A 11 -7.41 6.95 14.20
CA PHE A 11 -6.62 7.93 14.95
C PHE A 11 -6.52 9.23 14.16
N ASN A 12 -7.20 10.29 14.61
CA ASN A 12 -7.25 11.61 13.95
C ASN A 12 -7.77 11.53 12.49
N GLU A 13 -8.93 10.88 12.31
CA GLU A 13 -9.57 10.63 11.01
C GLU A 13 -10.88 11.40 10.83
N ALA A 14 -11.07 12.55 11.50
CA ALA A 14 -12.29 13.34 11.41
C ALA A 14 -12.71 13.69 9.97
N ASN A 15 -11.75 13.79 9.05
CA ASN A 15 -12.01 14.13 7.64
C ASN A 15 -12.44 12.93 6.78
N ASN A 16 -12.29 11.70 7.27
CA ASN A 16 -12.52 10.47 6.50
C ASN A 16 -13.61 9.59 7.11
N ILE A 17 -13.64 9.47 8.45
CA ILE A 17 -14.42 8.49 9.17
C ILE A 17 -15.94 8.54 8.87
N GLU A 18 -16.48 9.73 8.57
CA GLU A 18 -17.91 9.86 8.26
C GLU A 18 -18.27 9.16 6.95
N MET A 19 -17.44 9.28 5.92
CA MET A 19 -17.61 8.60 4.63
C MET A 19 -17.52 7.08 4.82
N CYS A 20 -16.52 6.60 5.54
CA CYS A 20 -16.35 5.19 5.89
C CYS A 20 -17.63 4.65 6.56
N LEU A 21 -18.08 5.28 7.64
CA LEU A 21 -19.25 4.84 8.41
C LEU A 21 -20.54 4.83 7.60
N LYS A 22 -20.76 5.82 6.72
CA LYS A 22 -21.93 5.84 5.80
C LYS A 22 -21.92 4.63 4.87
N SER A 23 -20.76 4.20 4.40
CA SER A 23 -20.64 3.04 3.49
C SER A 23 -20.94 1.71 4.18
N LEU A 24 -20.88 1.66 5.51
CA LEU A 24 -21.07 0.46 6.33
C LEU A 24 -22.51 0.23 6.79
N SER A 25 -23.49 1.00 6.30
CA SER A 25 -24.91 0.85 6.65
C SER A 25 -25.49 -0.53 6.38
N PHE A 26 -24.83 -1.36 5.60
CA PHE A 26 -25.20 -2.73 5.31
C PHE A 26 -24.78 -3.72 6.41
N ALA A 27 -23.82 -3.37 7.27
CA ALA A 27 -23.31 -4.25 8.33
C ALA A 27 -24.35 -4.39 9.46
N ASP A 28 -24.39 -5.57 10.08
CA ASP A 28 -25.30 -5.82 11.21
C ASP A 28 -24.84 -5.12 12.49
N GLU A 29 -23.54 -4.85 12.58
CA GLU A 29 -22.90 -4.19 13.70
C GLU A 29 -21.72 -3.35 13.21
N ILE A 30 -21.54 -2.17 13.79
CA ILE A 30 -20.40 -1.30 13.55
C ILE A 30 -19.69 -1.04 14.88
N ILE A 31 -18.40 -1.33 14.94
CA ILE A 31 -17.51 -1.06 16.06
C ILE A 31 -16.43 -0.08 15.60
N VAL A 32 -16.23 0.97 16.36
CA VAL A 32 -15.12 1.90 16.16
C VAL A 32 -14.17 1.81 17.35
N VAL A 33 -12.91 1.60 17.08
CA VAL A 33 -11.81 1.68 18.04
C VAL A 33 -11.08 2.98 17.78
N ASP A 34 -11.30 3.95 18.64
CA ASP A 34 -10.64 5.26 18.62
C ASP A 34 -9.34 5.19 19.44
N ASN A 35 -8.22 5.34 18.78
CA ASN A 35 -6.89 5.26 19.37
C ASN A 35 -6.50 6.60 20.03
N SER A 36 -7.40 7.17 20.89
CA SER A 36 -7.21 8.44 21.57
C SER A 36 -7.03 9.63 20.61
N SER A 37 -7.91 9.75 19.63
CA SER A 37 -7.92 10.89 18.71
C SER A 37 -8.07 12.21 19.47
N SER A 38 -7.35 13.23 19.03
CA SER A 38 -7.42 14.60 19.55
C SER A 38 -8.35 15.51 18.74
N ASP A 39 -8.84 15.02 17.60
CA ASP A 39 -9.80 15.69 16.72
C ASP A 39 -11.24 15.22 16.97
N LYS A 40 -12.17 15.53 16.04
CA LYS A 40 -13.58 15.17 16.16
C LYS A 40 -13.89 13.71 15.76
N THR A 41 -12.91 12.85 15.56
CA THR A 41 -13.11 11.46 15.11
C THR A 41 -14.12 10.71 15.97
N SER A 42 -13.91 10.68 17.28
CA SER A 42 -14.80 9.98 18.23
C SER A 42 -16.20 10.59 18.27
N GLU A 43 -16.31 11.92 18.20
CA GLU A 43 -17.60 12.64 18.18
C GLU A 43 -18.42 12.25 16.94
N ILE A 44 -17.76 12.20 15.77
CA ILE A 44 -18.42 11.82 14.51
C ILE A 44 -18.86 10.36 14.59
N ALA A 45 -17.98 9.45 15.05
CA ALA A 45 -18.27 8.03 15.15
C ALA A 45 -19.52 7.73 16.00
N LYS A 46 -19.69 8.44 17.11
CA LYS A 46 -20.84 8.29 18.04
C LYS A 46 -22.19 8.61 17.39
N LYS A 47 -22.23 9.33 16.26
CA LYS A 47 -23.47 9.58 15.50
C LYS A 47 -23.97 8.34 14.73
N TYR A 48 -23.07 7.39 14.46
CA TYR A 48 -23.32 6.19 13.64
C TYR A 48 -23.43 4.90 14.45
N THR A 49 -22.74 4.81 15.58
CA THR A 49 -22.78 3.64 16.46
C THR A 49 -22.60 4.00 17.92
N LYS A 50 -23.22 3.21 18.81
CA LYS A 50 -23.00 3.28 20.25
C LYS A 50 -21.74 2.51 20.70
N LYS A 51 -21.14 1.71 19.82
CA LYS A 51 -19.97 0.86 20.09
C LYS A 51 -18.68 1.57 19.66
N VAL A 52 -18.40 2.71 20.31
CA VAL A 52 -17.15 3.46 20.18
C VAL A 52 -16.30 3.19 21.42
N PHE A 53 -15.18 2.52 21.23
CA PHE A 53 -14.23 2.18 22.27
C PHE A 53 -13.00 3.06 22.13
N VAL A 54 -12.50 3.60 23.24
CA VAL A 54 -11.27 4.39 23.24
C VAL A 54 -10.15 3.55 23.86
N GLN A 55 -9.01 3.49 23.20
CA GLN A 55 -7.79 2.89 23.72
C GLN A 55 -6.59 3.83 23.51
N LYS A 56 -5.53 3.63 24.31
CA LYS A 56 -4.31 4.43 24.17
C LYS A 56 -3.65 4.16 22.82
N ASN A 57 -3.31 5.20 22.07
CA ASN A 57 -2.58 5.05 20.81
C ASN A 57 -1.17 4.52 21.06
N ASN A 58 -0.75 3.57 20.22
CA ASN A 58 0.63 3.12 20.12
C ASN A 58 1.05 3.12 18.65
N PRO A 59 1.80 4.13 18.21
CA PRO A 59 2.19 4.26 16.79
C PRO A 59 3.10 3.12 16.29
N ASN A 60 3.70 2.35 17.20
CA ASN A 60 4.52 1.19 16.83
C ASN A 60 3.69 -0.10 16.67
N LEU A 61 2.42 -0.09 17.07
CA LEU A 61 1.54 -1.26 17.10
C LEU A 61 0.20 -0.98 16.39
N ILE A 62 0.21 -0.18 15.33
CA ILE A 62 -1.01 0.33 14.66
C ILE A 62 -1.94 -0.82 14.28
N ASP A 63 -1.41 -1.87 13.66
CA ASP A 63 -2.22 -3.00 13.21
C ASP A 63 -2.65 -3.90 14.37
N LEU A 64 -1.79 -4.19 15.33
CA LEU A 64 -2.14 -4.95 16.53
C LEU A 64 -3.30 -4.35 17.32
N GLN A 65 -3.42 -3.02 17.35
CA GLN A 65 -4.50 -2.32 18.03
C GLN A 65 -5.90 -2.67 17.46
N LYS A 66 -5.98 -3.13 16.20
CA LYS A 66 -7.23 -3.55 15.56
C LYS A 66 -7.80 -4.84 16.19
N ASN A 67 -6.94 -5.72 16.75
CA ASN A 67 -7.37 -6.96 17.39
C ASN A 67 -8.36 -6.73 18.54
N PHE A 68 -8.20 -5.62 19.29
CA PHE A 68 -9.14 -5.24 20.33
C PHE A 68 -10.58 -5.12 19.79
N GLY A 69 -10.72 -4.49 18.62
CA GLY A 69 -12.02 -4.37 17.95
C GLY A 69 -12.58 -5.72 17.50
N PHE A 70 -11.72 -6.63 17.02
CA PHE A 70 -12.12 -7.99 16.62
C PHE A 70 -12.67 -8.81 17.80
N GLU A 71 -12.09 -8.66 18.99
CA GLU A 71 -12.59 -9.30 20.20
C GLU A 71 -13.99 -8.80 20.60
N LYS A 72 -14.28 -7.51 20.40
CA LYS A 72 -15.57 -6.87 20.70
C LYS A 72 -16.69 -7.22 19.72
N ALA A 73 -16.37 -7.72 18.53
CA ALA A 73 -17.33 -8.09 17.51
C ALA A 73 -18.26 -9.20 18.01
N SER A 74 -19.57 -9.10 17.70
CA SER A 74 -20.56 -10.11 18.13
C SER A 74 -21.01 -11.03 16.99
N SER A 75 -20.76 -10.64 15.73
CA SER A 75 -21.18 -11.40 14.55
C SER A 75 -20.21 -12.55 14.21
N GLU A 76 -20.67 -13.47 13.38
CA GLU A 76 -19.88 -14.61 12.85
C GLU A 76 -18.72 -14.13 11.95
N TRP A 77 -18.97 -13.07 11.17
CA TRP A 77 -18.00 -12.49 10.27
C TRP A 77 -17.54 -11.12 10.74
N ILE A 78 -16.26 -10.84 10.54
CA ILE A 78 -15.64 -9.54 10.80
C ILE A 78 -15.19 -8.97 9.47
N LEU A 79 -15.54 -7.69 9.22
CA LEU A 79 -14.99 -6.87 8.16
C LEU A 79 -14.08 -5.82 8.80
N SER A 80 -12.77 -5.99 8.64
CA SER A 80 -11.76 -5.02 9.09
C SER A 80 -11.63 -3.90 8.07
N ILE A 81 -11.85 -2.65 8.48
CA ILE A 81 -11.87 -1.47 7.61
C ILE A 81 -11.00 -0.38 8.23
N ASP A 82 -10.25 0.34 7.41
CA ASP A 82 -9.56 1.55 7.81
C ASP A 82 -10.49 2.77 7.64
N ALA A 83 -10.28 3.82 8.43
CA ALA A 83 -11.19 4.97 8.45
C ALA A 83 -11.19 5.79 7.15
N ASP A 84 -10.18 5.62 6.30
CA ASP A 84 -10.03 6.20 4.97
C ASP A 84 -10.46 5.26 3.83
N GLU A 85 -11.11 4.12 4.17
CA GLU A 85 -11.68 3.17 3.21
C GLU A 85 -13.21 3.29 3.12
N GLU A 86 -13.75 3.03 1.94
CA GLU A 86 -15.18 3.05 1.62
C GLU A 86 -15.59 1.73 0.97
N VAL A 87 -16.68 1.14 1.46
CA VAL A 87 -17.28 -0.07 0.86
C VAL A 87 -18.25 0.36 -0.23
N SER A 88 -17.97 -0.02 -1.48
CA SER A 88 -18.92 0.24 -2.59
C SER A 88 -20.22 -0.53 -2.40
N LYS A 89 -21.30 -0.09 -3.07
CA LYS A 89 -22.59 -0.80 -3.02
C LYS A 89 -22.49 -2.22 -3.57
N GLU A 90 -21.67 -2.39 -4.59
CA GLU A 90 -21.39 -3.67 -5.24
C GLU A 90 -20.66 -4.61 -4.29
N LEU A 91 -19.62 -4.13 -3.60
CA LEU A 91 -18.90 -4.89 -2.58
C LEU A 91 -19.80 -5.25 -1.40
N ALA A 92 -20.62 -4.33 -0.92
CA ALA A 92 -21.57 -4.59 0.15
C ALA A 92 -22.55 -5.72 -0.21
N ALA A 93 -23.04 -5.74 -1.46
CA ALA A 93 -23.90 -6.79 -1.97
C ALA A 93 -23.16 -8.13 -2.09
N GLU A 94 -21.91 -8.13 -2.58
CA GLU A 94 -21.08 -9.33 -2.69
C GLU A 94 -20.77 -9.90 -1.30
N ILE A 95 -20.39 -9.09 -0.32
CA ILE A 95 -20.14 -9.52 1.07
C ILE A 95 -21.40 -10.21 1.62
N LYS A 96 -22.57 -9.55 1.51
CA LYS A 96 -23.86 -10.13 2.00
C LYS A 96 -24.20 -11.46 1.34
N ALA A 97 -23.91 -11.60 0.05
CA ALA A 97 -24.15 -12.84 -0.67
C ALA A 97 -23.16 -13.94 -0.25
N THR A 98 -21.91 -13.56 -0.05
CA THR A 98 -20.80 -14.47 0.26
C THR A 98 -20.93 -15.07 1.66
N ILE A 99 -21.21 -14.27 2.69
CA ILE A 99 -21.32 -14.75 4.07
C ILE A 99 -22.52 -15.68 4.30
N LYS A 100 -23.49 -15.73 3.37
CA LYS A 100 -24.63 -16.65 3.42
C LYS A 100 -24.32 -18.03 2.85
N LYS A 101 -23.25 -18.17 2.07
CA LYS A 101 -22.88 -19.43 1.46
C LYS A 101 -22.25 -20.34 2.51
N THR A 102 -22.63 -21.61 2.50
CA THR A 102 -21.94 -22.65 3.29
C THR A 102 -20.66 -23.02 2.55
N THR A 103 -19.53 -22.55 3.02
CA THR A 103 -18.21 -22.82 2.43
C THR A 103 -17.20 -23.11 3.54
N ASN A 104 -16.10 -23.78 3.19
CA ASN A 104 -14.96 -24.00 4.09
C ASN A 104 -13.99 -22.80 4.11
N VAL A 105 -14.36 -21.68 3.48
CA VAL A 105 -13.54 -20.47 3.45
C VAL A 105 -13.72 -19.70 4.74
N ASP A 106 -12.61 -19.36 5.38
CA ASP A 106 -12.56 -18.63 6.64
C ASP A 106 -12.22 -17.15 6.47
N GLY A 107 -11.70 -16.77 5.29
CA GLY A 107 -11.37 -15.37 5.01
C GLY A 107 -11.36 -15.02 3.52
N TYR A 108 -11.55 -13.73 3.24
CA TYR A 108 -11.59 -13.20 1.89
C TYR A 108 -10.67 -12.01 1.72
N TRP A 109 -9.85 -12.08 0.69
CA TRP A 109 -9.06 -10.96 0.19
C TRP A 109 -9.94 -10.05 -0.66
N ILE A 110 -9.87 -8.76 -0.38
CA ILE A 110 -10.63 -7.74 -1.09
C ILE A 110 -9.65 -6.83 -1.82
N PRO A 111 -9.75 -6.70 -3.15
CA PRO A 111 -8.91 -5.78 -3.91
C PRO A 111 -9.25 -4.32 -3.56
N ARG A 112 -8.25 -3.43 -3.58
CA ARG A 112 -8.44 -2.00 -3.28
C ARG A 112 -8.22 -1.14 -4.52
N LYS A 113 -9.12 -0.17 -4.70
CA LYS A 113 -8.94 0.95 -5.63
C LYS A 113 -8.33 2.12 -4.88
N ASN A 114 -7.03 2.33 -5.02
CA ASN A 114 -6.33 3.41 -4.37
C ASN A 114 -6.57 4.73 -5.10
N ILE A 115 -7.23 5.68 -4.43
CA ILE A 115 -7.40 7.06 -4.90
C ILE A 115 -6.25 7.88 -4.32
N ILE A 116 -5.35 8.34 -5.19
CA ILE A 116 -4.17 9.10 -4.81
C ILE A 116 -4.18 10.43 -5.55
N PHE A 117 -4.10 11.53 -4.81
CA PHE A 117 -4.19 12.89 -5.35
C PHE A 117 -5.42 13.10 -6.24
N GLY A 118 -6.57 12.53 -5.79
CA GLY A 118 -7.87 12.66 -6.46
C GLY A 118 -8.09 11.76 -7.67
N LYS A 119 -7.16 10.85 -8.00
CA LYS A 119 -7.29 9.93 -9.13
C LYS A 119 -7.15 8.47 -8.68
N PHE A 120 -7.97 7.58 -9.25
CA PHE A 120 -7.73 6.13 -9.16
C PHE A 120 -6.44 5.78 -9.91
N ILE A 121 -5.53 5.09 -9.23
CA ILE A 121 -4.26 4.64 -9.77
C ILE A 121 -4.37 3.15 -10.09
N GLU A 122 -4.39 2.84 -11.38
CA GLU A 122 -4.56 1.46 -11.86
C GLU A 122 -3.23 0.73 -12.00
N HIS A 123 -2.15 1.47 -12.24
CA HIS A 123 -0.82 0.95 -12.48
C HIS A 123 0.15 1.32 -11.35
N THR A 124 1.45 1.36 -11.61
CA THR A 124 2.49 1.69 -10.61
C THR A 124 2.57 0.73 -9.42
N GLY A 125 1.79 -0.35 -9.41
CA GLY A 125 1.73 -1.33 -8.31
C GLY A 125 0.80 -0.93 -7.16
N TRP A 126 -0.10 0.03 -7.38
CA TRP A 126 -1.13 0.43 -6.43
C TRP A 126 -2.46 -0.30 -6.61
N TYR A 127 -2.59 -1.13 -7.66
CA TYR A 127 -3.76 -1.93 -7.93
C TYR A 127 -3.32 -3.31 -8.49
N PRO A 128 -4.01 -4.41 -8.15
CA PRO A 128 -5.25 -4.52 -7.35
C PRO A 128 -5.06 -4.45 -5.82
N ASP A 129 -3.86 -4.45 -5.28
CA ASP A 129 -3.52 -4.30 -3.86
C ASP A 129 -4.49 -5.03 -2.90
N PRO A 130 -4.61 -6.37 -3.02
CA PRO A 130 -5.60 -7.12 -2.24
C PRO A 130 -5.21 -7.16 -0.76
N GLN A 131 -6.21 -6.99 0.10
CA GLN A 131 -6.06 -7.08 1.54
C GLN A 131 -7.01 -8.12 2.12
N LEU A 132 -6.56 -8.91 3.09
CA LEU A 132 -7.44 -9.80 3.85
C LEU A 132 -8.28 -8.95 4.81
N ARG A 133 -9.55 -8.71 4.47
CA ARG A 133 -10.41 -7.78 5.20
C ARG A 133 -11.67 -8.42 5.76
N LEU A 134 -12.20 -9.48 5.16
CA LEU A 134 -13.38 -10.20 5.63
C LEU A 134 -12.97 -11.59 6.12
N PHE A 135 -13.27 -11.93 7.38
CA PHE A 135 -12.89 -13.23 7.96
C PHE A 135 -13.86 -13.67 9.07
N ARG A 136 -13.89 -14.97 9.36
CA ARG A 136 -14.66 -15.51 10.47
C ARG A 136 -14.07 -15.08 11.80
N LYS A 137 -14.94 -14.73 12.74
CA LYS A 137 -14.53 -14.35 14.10
C LYS A 137 -13.66 -15.46 14.72
N GLY A 138 -12.52 -15.05 15.28
CA GLY A 138 -11.53 -15.96 15.88
C GLY A 138 -10.55 -16.59 14.88
N LYS A 139 -10.74 -16.40 13.56
CA LYS A 139 -9.87 -16.96 12.53
C LYS A 139 -8.82 -15.97 11.99
N GLY A 140 -9.01 -14.66 12.15
CA GLY A 140 -8.09 -13.64 11.68
C GLY A 140 -7.55 -12.77 12.82
N LYS A 141 -6.25 -12.50 12.82
CA LYS A 141 -5.59 -11.60 13.76
C LYS A 141 -4.31 -11.00 13.19
N PHE A 142 -3.91 -9.84 13.70
CA PHE A 142 -2.55 -9.33 13.51
C PHE A 142 -1.63 -9.95 14.57
N ILE A 143 -0.44 -10.41 14.20
CA ILE A 143 0.46 -11.15 15.11
C ILE A 143 1.69 -10.33 15.48
N ASN A 144 2.27 -9.61 14.52
CA ASN A 144 3.53 -8.93 14.73
C ASN A 144 3.37 -7.43 14.98
N ALA A 145 4.43 -6.82 15.49
CA ALA A 145 4.47 -5.41 15.88
C ALA A 145 4.99 -4.50 14.74
N HIS A 146 4.99 -4.94 13.48
CA HIS A 146 5.47 -4.13 12.35
C HIS A 146 4.34 -3.34 11.68
N VAL A 147 4.68 -2.27 11.00
CA VAL A 147 3.75 -1.46 10.21
C VAL A 147 3.53 -2.14 8.85
N HIS A 148 2.30 -2.15 8.34
CA HIS A 148 1.87 -2.80 7.09
C HIS A 148 1.80 -4.34 7.14
N GLU A 149 1.35 -4.87 8.25
CA GLU A 149 1.12 -6.31 8.34
C GLU A 149 -0.22 -6.73 7.75
N SER A 150 -0.22 -7.94 7.21
CA SER A 150 -1.45 -8.60 6.81
C SER A 150 -2.07 -9.31 8.01
N ILE A 151 -3.41 -9.42 8.03
CA ILE A 151 -4.08 -10.32 8.96
C ILE A 151 -3.62 -11.74 8.66
N GLU A 152 -3.13 -12.45 9.69
CA GLU A 152 -2.90 -13.88 9.62
C GLU A 152 -4.22 -14.62 9.81
N LEU A 153 -4.52 -15.50 8.87
CA LEU A 153 -5.76 -16.30 8.85
C LEU A 153 -5.46 -17.74 9.25
N ASP A 154 -6.19 -18.23 10.25
CA ASP A 154 -6.24 -19.65 10.58
C ASP A 154 -7.35 -20.33 9.77
N GLY A 155 -7.05 -20.76 8.55
CA GLY A 155 -7.98 -21.42 7.65
C GLY A 155 -7.80 -21.09 6.17
N GLU A 156 -8.80 -21.46 5.37
CA GLU A 156 -8.79 -21.26 3.93
C GLU A 156 -9.21 -19.87 3.53
N SER A 157 -8.57 -19.32 2.49
CA SER A 157 -8.90 -17.99 1.95
C SER A 157 -9.33 -18.03 0.49
N ALA A 158 -10.16 -17.05 0.11
CA ALA A 158 -10.55 -16.81 -1.27
C ALA A 158 -10.52 -15.29 -1.59
N TYR A 159 -10.87 -14.92 -2.81
CA TYR A 159 -10.89 -13.53 -3.25
C TYR A 159 -12.33 -13.09 -3.55
N LEU A 160 -12.69 -11.89 -3.14
CA LEU A 160 -13.85 -11.18 -3.67
C LEU A 160 -13.46 -10.48 -4.98
N LYS A 161 -14.47 -10.16 -5.79
CA LYS A 161 -14.29 -9.51 -7.10
C LYS A 161 -14.39 -8.00 -6.99
N GLU A 162 -15.33 -7.54 -6.14
CA GLU A 162 -15.60 -6.13 -5.94
C GLU A 162 -14.56 -5.48 -5.01
N HIS A 163 -14.48 -4.16 -5.02
CA HIS A 163 -13.35 -3.41 -4.50
C HIS A 163 -13.71 -2.55 -3.30
N LEU A 164 -12.77 -2.44 -2.35
CA LEU A 164 -12.70 -1.31 -1.44
C LEU A 164 -12.18 -0.08 -2.18
N ILE A 165 -12.74 1.08 -1.90
CA ILE A 165 -12.20 2.37 -2.35
C ILE A 165 -11.37 2.91 -1.20
N HIS A 166 -10.09 3.16 -1.45
CA HIS A 166 -9.15 3.63 -0.43
C HIS A 166 -8.67 5.04 -0.80
N HIS A 167 -9.05 6.02 0.00
CA HIS A 167 -8.67 7.43 -0.15
C HIS A 167 -7.31 7.69 0.48
N HIS A 168 -6.26 7.14 -0.14
CA HIS A 168 -4.94 6.94 0.47
C HIS A 168 -4.18 8.23 0.77
N TYR A 169 -3.86 9.03 -0.27
CA TYR A 169 -3.18 10.32 -0.10
C TYR A 169 -3.96 11.43 -0.80
N LYS A 170 -4.30 12.48 -0.05
CA LYS A 170 -4.98 13.66 -0.60
C LYS A 170 -4.01 14.72 -1.08
N THR A 171 -2.85 14.84 -0.43
CA THR A 171 -1.84 15.86 -0.71
C THR A 171 -0.41 15.31 -0.72
N ILE A 172 0.49 16.03 -1.41
CA ILE A 172 1.93 15.74 -1.38
C ILE A 172 2.48 15.86 0.06
N ALA A 173 2.01 16.84 0.82
CA ALA A 173 2.44 17.02 2.21
C ALA A 173 2.11 15.80 3.08
N GLU A 174 0.92 15.22 2.90
CA GLU A 174 0.53 13.99 3.60
C GLU A 174 1.43 12.82 3.19
N PHE A 175 1.66 12.62 1.88
CA PHE A 175 2.57 11.59 1.37
C PHE A 175 3.96 11.73 1.98
N MET A 176 4.54 12.94 1.91
CA MET A 176 5.88 13.23 2.44
C MET A 176 5.96 13.05 3.95
N GLY A 177 4.94 13.52 4.68
CA GLY A 177 4.88 13.38 6.14
C GLY A 177 4.86 11.91 6.58
N LYS A 178 4.03 11.07 5.97
CA LYS A 178 4.00 9.61 6.25
C LYS A 178 5.32 8.94 5.82
N THR A 179 5.85 9.31 4.66
CA THR A 179 7.12 8.78 4.14
C THR A 179 8.27 9.01 5.11
N ILE A 180 8.47 10.26 5.54
CA ILE A 180 9.65 10.65 6.34
C ILE A 180 9.52 10.20 7.80
N ASN A 181 8.31 10.32 8.38
CA ASN A 181 8.14 10.11 9.82
C ASN A 181 7.71 8.69 10.20
N ILE A 182 7.17 7.91 9.26
CA ILE A 182 6.61 6.59 9.57
C ILE A 182 7.27 5.50 8.73
N TYR A 183 7.10 5.55 7.40
CA TYR A 183 7.42 4.40 6.57
C TYR A 183 8.92 4.19 6.34
N ALA A 184 9.65 5.24 5.96
CA ALA A 184 11.09 5.10 5.70
C ALA A 184 11.90 4.75 6.94
N PRO A 185 11.64 5.31 8.16
CA PRO A 185 12.31 4.89 9.37
C PRO A 185 12.08 3.42 9.73
N ASN A 186 10.82 2.93 9.59
CA ASN A 186 10.50 1.52 9.85
C ASN A 186 11.17 0.60 8.84
N GLU A 187 11.13 0.94 7.55
CA GLU A 187 11.74 0.12 6.51
C GLU A 187 13.27 0.09 6.63
N ALA A 188 13.90 1.22 6.95
CA ALA A 188 15.33 1.27 7.23
C ALA A 188 15.70 0.37 8.43
N GLN A 189 14.86 0.33 9.48
CA GLN A 189 15.05 -0.58 10.60
C GLN A 189 14.93 -2.04 10.18
N ASN A 190 13.92 -2.38 9.38
CA ASN A 190 13.73 -3.73 8.84
C ASN A 190 14.93 -4.22 8.02
N TYR A 191 15.56 -3.33 7.23
CA TYR A 191 16.80 -3.66 6.50
C TYR A 191 17.94 -4.03 7.47
N LEU A 192 18.11 -3.24 8.53
CA LEU A 192 19.15 -3.49 9.54
C LEU A 192 18.89 -4.79 10.31
N ASP A 193 17.66 -5.04 10.71
CA ASP A 193 17.26 -6.25 11.44
C ASP A 193 17.48 -7.52 10.60
N LYS A 194 17.36 -7.40 9.26
CA LYS A 194 17.70 -8.45 8.30
C LYS A 194 19.19 -8.56 7.96
N GLY A 195 20.03 -7.76 8.62
CA GLY A 195 21.49 -7.81 8.43
C GLY A 195 21.99 -7.14 7.15
N TYR A 196 21.26 -6.13 6.62
CA TYR A 196 21.68 -5.39 5.45
C TYR A 196 23.06 -4.74 5.66
N GLN A 197 23.96 -4.97 4.70
CA GLN A 197 25.27 -4.33 4.65
C GLN A 197 25.23 -3.14 3.70
N LEU A 198 25.68 -1.98 4.16
CA LEU A 198 25.66 -0.76 3.38
C LEU A 198 26.48 -0.89 2.10
N SER A 199 25.85 -0.66 0.95
CA SER A 199 26.51 -0.41 -0.31
C SER A 199 26.23 1.03 -0.73
N TYR A 200 27.27 1.86 -0.86
CA TYR A 200 27.10 3.30 -1.14
C TYR A 200 26.34 3.57 -2.44
N PHE A 201 26.50 2.70 -3.44
CA PHE A 201 25.81 2.82 -4.72
C PHE A 201 24.34 2.43 -4.67
N ASP A 202 23.86 1.88 -3.55
CA ASP A 202 22.44 1.69 -3.34
C ASP A 202 21.69 3.01 -3.17
N ALA A 203 22.41 4.12 -2.88
CA ALA A 203 21.88 5.48 -3.00
C ALA A 203 21.36 5.80 -4.42
N ILE A 204 21.92 5.16 -5.44
CA ILE A 204 21.54 5.28 -6.83
C ILE A 204 20.59 4.14 -7.23
N ARG A 205 20.94 2.91 -6.87
CA ARG A 205 20.22 1.70 -7.28
C ARG A 205 18.81 1.63 -6.72
N PHE A 206 18.61 1.91 -5.42
CA PHE A 206 17.29 1.83 -4.78
C PHE A 206 16.27 2.75 -5.47
N PRO A 207 16.52 4.08 -5.58
CA PRO A 207 15.55 4.97 -6.21
C PRO A 207 15.35 4.67 -7.70
N LEU A 208 16.41 4.35 -8.44
CA LEU A 208 16.30 4.09 -9.88
C LEU A 208 15.57 2.77 -10.17
N ASN A 209 15.86 1.71 -9.43
CA ASN A 209 15.16 0.43 -9.57
C ASN A 209 13.67 0.59 -9.27
N GLU A 210 13.33 1.35 -8.23
CA GLU A 210 11.92 1.60 -7.90
C GLU A 210 11.21 2.42 -8.96
N PHE A 211 11.87 3.48 -9.48
CA PHE A 211 11.33 4.24 -10.60
C PHE A 211 11.07 3.38 -11.84
N ILE A 212 12.08 2.60 -12.25
CA ILE A 212 11.99 1.73 -13.43
C ILE A 212 10.88 0.68 -13.24
N SER A 213 10.84 0.07 -12.06
CA SER A 213 9.83 -0.92 -11.70
C SER A 213 8.41 -0.34 -11.81
N ARG A 214 8.17 0.83 -11.19
CA ARG A 214 6.83 1.43 -11.16
C ARG A 214 6.42 2.04 -12.47
N PHE A 215 7.31 2.83 -13.08
CA PHE A 215 6.96 3.58 -14.28
C PHE A 215 6.88 2.68 -15.52
N PHE A 216 7.84 1.78 -15.69
CA PHE A 216 7.89 0.89 -16.85
C PHE A 216 7.28 -0.50 -16.57
N ALA A 217 7.87 -1.30 -15.69
CA ALA A 217 7.47 -2.70 -15.52
C ALA A 217 6.01 -2.84 -15.03
N ARG A 218 5.54 -1.91 -14.19
CA ARG A 218 4.14 -1.85 -13.71
C ARG A 218 3.31 -0.81 -14.48
N LYS A 219 3.79 -0.41 -15.67
CA LYS A 219 3.07 0.46 -16.62
C LYS A 219 2.56 1.79 -16.04
N GLY A 220 3.26 2.36 -15.08
CA GLY A 220 2.86 3.64 -14.49
C GLY A 220 2.64 4.76 -15.51
N TYR A 221 3.30 4.69 -16.68
CA TYR A 221 3.09 5.62 -17.80
C TYR A 221 1.64 5.59 -18.34
N GLU A 222 0.86 4.52 -18.10
CA GLU A 222 -0.55 4.45 -18.49
C GLU A 222 -1.45 5.28 -17.57
N ASP A 223 -1.04 5.52 -16.32
CA ASP A 223 -1.68 6.49 -15.44
C ASP A 223 -1.32 7.94 -15.78
N GLY A 224 -0.50 8.17 -16.83
CA GLY A 224 -0.10 9.49 -17.30
C GLY A 224 0.79 10.23 -16.30
N PHE A 225 0.52 11.55 -16.12
CA PHE A 225 1.35 12.37 -15.23
C PHE A 225 1.28 11.93 -13.77
N HIS A 226 0.13 11.42 -13.28
CA HIS A 226 0.03 10.84 -11.96
C HIS A 226 0.97 9.66 -11.78
N GLY A 227 1.02 8.75 -12.76
CA GLY A 227 1.94 7.61 -12.71
C GLY A 227 3.41 8.01 -12.71
N LEU A 228 3.78 9.04 -13.50
CA LEU A 228 5.14 9.60 -13.47
C LEU A 228 5.46 10.18 -12.09
N MET A 229 4.59 11.06 -11.56
CA MET A 229 4.80 11.69 -10.26
C MET A 229 4.89 10.67 -9.12
N LEU A 230 4.00 9.67 -9.10
CA LEU A 230 4.04 8.62 -8.09
C LEU A 230 5.28 7.75 -8.19
N SER A 231 5.74 7.44 -9.41
CA SER A 231 6.98 6.68 -9.60
C SER A 231 8.21 7.46 -9.08
N LEU A 232 8.25 8.78 -9.30
CA LEU A 232 9.31 9.64 -8.77
C LEU A 232 9.23 9.78 -7.24
N LEU A 233 8.04 9.96 -6.68
CA LEU A 233 7.84 10.04 -5.23
C LEU A 233 8.24 8.75 -4.53
N MET A 234 7.95 7.59 -5.12
CA MET A 234 8.38 6.31 -4.57
C MET A 234 9.88 6.08 -4.74
N ALA A 235 10.49 6.55 -5.82
CA ALA A 235 11.95 6.57 -5.94
C ALA A 235 12.58 7.43 -4.83
N PHE A 236 11.99 8.59 -4.55
CA PHE A 236 12.42 9.45 -3.45
C PHE A 236 12.25 8.77 -2.08
N TYR A 237 11.15 8.04 -1.86
CA TYR A 237 10.97 7.23 -0.66
C TYR A 237 12.13 6.23 -0.46
N HIS A 238 12.52 5.51 -1.51
CA HIS A 238 13.65 4.57 -1.45
C HIS A 238 15.00 5.27 -1.25
N PHE A 239 15.16 6.50 -1.77
CA PHE A 239 16.32 7.31 -1.46
C PHE A 239 16.37 7.69 0.04
N ILE A 240 15.25 8.07 0.64
CA ILE A 240 15.17 8.39 2.08
C ILE A 240 15.48 7.14 2.93
N ILE A 241 15.01 5.95 2.55
CA ILE A 241 15.39 4.70 3.24
C ILE A 241 16.91 4.55 3.26
N PHE A 242 17.56 4.70 2.10
CA PHE A 242 19.02 4.61 2.03
C PHE A 242 19.71 5.67 2.89
N ALA A 243 19.26 6.92 2.84
CA ALA A 243 19.83 8.00 3.63
C ALA A 243 19.73 7.72 5.15
N LEU A 244 18.61 7.17 5.61
CA LEU A 244 18.44 6.74 7.00
C LEU A 244 19.31 5.53 7.37
N LEU A 245 19.52 4.60 6.45
CA LEU A 245 20.48 3.49 6.67
C LEU A 245 21.90 4.01 6.83
N TRP A 246 22.32 4.97 6.02
CA TRP A 246 23.62 5.60 6.11
C TRP A 246 23.78 6.38 7.42
N GLU A 247 22.77 7.14 7.83
CA GLU A 247 22.72 7.83 9.13
C GLU A 247 22.87 6.85 10.31
N LYS A 248 22.05 5.80 10.33
CA LYS A 248 22.07 4.77 11.38
C LYS A 248 23.41 4.02 11.48
N GLN A 249 24.19 3.99 10.41
CA GLN A 249 25.54 3.43 10.37
C GLN A 249 26.65 4.47 10.62
N GLY A 250 26.28 5.68 11.09
CA GLY A 250 27.18 6.73 11.53
C GLY A 250 27.86 7.51 10.41
N PHE A 251 27.13 7.71 9.26
CA PHE A 251 27.61 8.49 8.11
C PHE A 251 28.98 8.06 7.60
N ARG A 252 29.23 6.75 7.56
CA ARG A 252 30.52 6.20 7.11
C ARG A 252 30.85 6.69 5.71
N GLU A 253 32.10 7.08 5.52
CA GLU A 253 32.60 7.47 4.21
C GLU A 253 32.97 6.25 3.37
N HIS A 254 32.91 6.41 2.04
CA HIS A 254 33.34 5.39 1.09
C HIS A 254 34.88 5.26 1.16
N ASP A 255 35.35 4.05 1.47
CA ASP A 255 36.78 3.76 1.48
C ASP A 255 37.32 3.65 0.04
N LYS A 256 38.21 4.57 -0.28
CA LYS A 256 39.19 4.63 -1.36
C LYS A 256 38.98 3.74 -2.59
N GLY A 257 38.51 4.38 -3.63
CA GLY A 257 38.48 3.98 -5.02
C GLY A 257 38.26 5.23 -5.86
N ASP A 258 38.15 5.10 -7.16
CA ASP A 258 37.67 6.23 -7.99
C ASP A 258 36.15 6.27 -7.85
N PHE A 259 35.68 6.97 -6.80
CA PHE A 259 34.24 7.13 -6.51
C PHE A 259 33.47 7.71 -7.70
N LEU A 260 34.11 8.60 -8.45
CA LEU A 260 33.49 9.20 -9.65
C LEU A 260 33.33 8.15 -10.75
N GLU A 261 34.36 7.33 -11.01
CA GLU A 261 34.30 6.28 -12.03
C GLU A 261 33.25 5.22 -11.69
N GLU A 262 33.19 4.80 -10.43
CA GLU A 262 32.18 3.84 -9.97
C GLU A 262 30.75 4.41 -10.04
N THR A 263 30.57 5.68 -9.64
CA THR A 263 29.30 6.40 -9.77
C THR A 263 28.87 6.51 -11.24
N GLU A 264 29.80 6.83 -12.15
CA GLU A 264 29.53 6.88 -13.58
C GLU A 264 29.06 5.52 -14.13
N LYS A 265 29.69 4.43 -13.68
CA LYS A 265 29.29 3.06 -14.08
C LYS A 265 27.83 2.76 -13.67
N GLU A 266 27.43 3.14 -12.44
CA GLU A 266 26.06 2.92 -11.97
C GLU A 266 25.05 3.76 -12.77
N PHE A 267 25.32 5.02 -13.05
CA PHE A 267 24.43 5.86 -13.88
C PHE A 267 24.36 5.35 -15.32
N LYS A 268 25.47 4.91 -15.91
CA LYS A 268 25.47 4.29 -17.24
C LYS A 268 24.64 3.02 -17.28
N LYS A 269 24.71 2.19 -16.24
CA LYS A 269 23.90 0.97 -16.09
C LYS A 269 22.42 1.33 -16.04
N ALA A 270 22.04 2.24 -15.16
CA ALA A 270 20.66 2.70 -15.02
C ALA A 270 20.11 3.33 -16.32
N GLY A 271 20.93 4.13 -17.02
CA GLY A 271 20.59 4.68 -18.32
C GLY A 271 20.26 3.61 -19.36
N LYS A 272 21.07 2.53 -19.42
CA LYS A 272 20.80 1.37 -20.31
C LYS A 272 19.48 0.68 -19.96
N GLU A 273 19.19 0.50 -18.68
CA GLU A 273 17.92 -0.12 -18.26
C GLU A 273 16.70 0.74 -18.65
N ILE A 274 16.77 2.04 -18.44
CA ILE A 274 15.71 2.98 -18.86
C ILE A 274 15.47 2.89 -20.38
N ILE A 275 16.55 2.94 -21.17
CA ILE A 275 16.47 2.85 -22.62
C ILE A 275 15.89 1.50 -23.06
N TYR A 276 16.32 0.40 -22.44
CA TYR A 276 15.78 -0.92 -22.71
C TYR A 276 14.25 -0.97 -22.50
N TRP A 277 13.77 -0.46 -21.35
CA TRP A 277 12.35 -0.44 -21.07
C TRP A 277 11.56 0.47 -22.02
N MET A 278 12.10 1.64 -22.35
CA MET A 278 11.48 2.54 -23.33
C MET A 278 11.36 1.88 -24.71
N SER A 279 12.41 1.19 -25.17
CA SER A 279 12.39 0.46 -26.44
C SER A 279 11.41 -0.70 -26.42
N LYS A 280 11.40 -1.47 -25.34
CA LYS A 280 10.47 -2.59 -25.16
C LYS A 280 9.03 -2.12 -25.27
N GLU A 281 8.65 -1.06 -24.52
CA GLU A 281 7.29 -0.51 -24.53
C GLU A 281 6.90 0.06 -25.90
N LYS A 282 7.82 0.75 -26.59
CA LYS A 282 7.59 1.20 -27.97
C LYS A 282 7.30 0.02 -28.91
N LEU A 283 8.09 -1.04 -28.81
CA LEU A 283 7.91 -2.24 -29.64
C LEU A 283 6.58 -2.96 -29.37
N GLU A 284 6.11 -2.99 -28.12
CA GLU A 284 4.81 -3.60 -27.78
C GLU A 284 3.62 -2.81 -28.38
N ARG A 285 3.75 -1.47 -28.52
CA ARG A 285 2.72 -0.62 -29.11
C ARG A 285 2.65 -0.68 -30.64
N ILE A 286 3.70 -1.17 -31.31
CA ILE A 286 3.71 -1.29 -32.77
C ILE A 286 2.97 -2.58 -33.18
N LYS A 287 1.74 -2.40 -33.70
CA LYS A 287 0.88 -3.49 -34.17
C LYS A 287 1.37 -4.11 -35.49
N ASN A 288 2.00 -3.31 -36.38
CA ASN A 288 2.49 -3.77 -37.67
C ASN A 288 3.81 -4.54 -37.53
N PRO A 289 3.88 -5.83 -37.89
CA PRO A 289 5.09 -6.65 -37.74
C PRO A 289 6.31 -6.09 -38.50
N PHE A 290 6.10 -5.52 -39.67
CA PHE A 290 7.18 -4.93 -40.47
C PHE A 290 7.78 -3.71 -39.80
N GLN A 291 6.94 -2.77 -39.32
CA GLN A 291 7.41 -1.60 -38.59
C GLN A 291 8.08 -2.01 -37.27
N ARG A 292 7.58 -3.05 -36.59
CA ARG A 292 8.19 -3.59 -35.37
C ARG A 292 9.59 -4.13 -35.64
N ASN A 293 9.82 -4.82 -36.76
CA ASN A 293 11.14 -5.31 -37.14
C ASN A 293 12.10 -4.16 -37.51
N LEU A 294 11.63 -3.13 -38.22
CA LEU A 294 12.42 -1.94 -38.51
C LEU A 294 12.85 -1.21 -37.21
N GLN A 295 11.96 -1.08 -36.24
CA GLN A 295 12.28 -0.48 -34.96
C GLN A 295 13.34 -1.31 -34.19
N LYS A 296 13.23 -2.65 -34.18
CA LYS A 296 14.25 -3.52 -33.58
C LYS A 296 15.64 -3.34 -34.21
N ILE A 297 15.68 -3.18 -35.54
CA ILE A 297 16.95 -2.93 -36.25
C ILE A 297 17.51 -1.58 -35.86
N SER A 298 16.67 -0.53 -35.85
CA SER A 298 17.05 0.81 -35.42
C SER A 298 17.60 0.81 -33.99
N ASP A 299 16.91 0.15 -33.06
CA ASP A 299 17.33 0.07 -31.65
C ASP A 299 18.72 -0.61 -31.54
N ARG A 300 18.96 -1.70 -32.25
CA ARG A 300 20.28 -2.38 -32.29
C ARG A 300 21.39 -1.49 -32.84
N VAL A 301 21.12 -0.72 -33.89
CA VAL A 301 22.11 0.19 -34.51
C VAL A 301 22.50 1.31 -33.55
N HIS A 302 21.57 1.76 -32.72
CA HIS A 302 21.81 2.82 -31.72
C HIS A 302 22.26 2.28 -30.36
N GLY A 303 22.57 0.98 -30.26
CA GLY A 303 23.05 0.35 -29.03
C GLY A 303 21.99 0.21 -27.92
N LEU A 304 20.72 0.09 -28.34
CA LEU A 304 19.53 -0.02 -27.49
C LEU A 304 19.06 -1.48 -27.37
#